data_8d4c76c36bf6644160fafcc5310e5822
#
_entry.id   8d4c76c36bf6644160fafcc5310e5822
#
_cell.length_a   1.000
_cell.length_b   1.000
_cell.length_c   1.000
_cell.angle_alpha   90.00
_cell.angle_beta   90.00
_cell.angle_gamma   90.00
#
_symmetry.space_group_name_H-M   'P 1'
#
loop_
_entity.id
_entity.type
_entity.pdbx_description
1 polymer ?
#
loop_
_entity_poly.entity_id
_entity_poly.type
_entity_poly.pdbx_seq_one_letter_code
_entity_poly.pdbx_strand_id
1 'polypeptide(L)'
;SNSNNTSHPNFKESTPKKTIKDGGNVSVAVVTDTPFTGIFNDELSTNNTDSEVMQYGDESLFATNNTYKYVKGGAADIKINKDAKTATITINPKVKWSDGQPLVAKDYEYAYEIIANKATHSQRYTSSLANLVGLEEYHDGKSNTISGIEMPDGENGRTVVLHFKEMKPGMTQSGNGYIWEAAAPYHYLKDVPFDKLISSNKIRKNPLFYGPYKVSKVVRGQSVSWVPNEHYYKGKPHLKKITASVITPASVAQSIKSNKFDVTQVSNSQWPNIKGAKGVNFIANIPLAYSYLGFKVGKWDAAKGENVMNKDAKMNNRSLRQAIAYGMNVDQVYKRYSSGLSFRIPTLIPKQFGDYFDKNVKGYTYNIKKGNE
;
A
#
# COMPACT_ATOMS: atom_id res chain seq x y z
N SER A 1 -33.10 21.46 -3.84
CA SER A 1 -32.97 20.00 -4.05
C SER A 1 -32.56 19.74 -5.49
N ASN A 2 -31.29 19.73 -5.77
CA ASN A 2 -30.76 19.19 -7.02
C ASN A 2 -29.95 17.95 -6.63
N SER A 3 -30.61 16.82 -6.67
CA SER A 3 -29.96 15.53 -6.72
C SER A 3 -29.25 15.46 -8.07
N ASN A 4 -27.95 15.76 -8.10
CA ASN A 4 -27.11 15.45 -9.22
C ASN A 4 -26.96 13.93 -9.25
N ASN A 5 -27.88 13.29 -9.95
CA ASN A 5 -27.86 11.90 -10.27
C ASN A 5 -26.79 11.72 -11.37
N THR A 6 -25.51 11.73 -10.99
CA THR A 6 -24.46 11.20 -11.84
C THR A 6 -24.65 9.71 -11.88
N SER A 7 -25.28 9.22 -12.95
CA SER A 7 -25.46 7.79 -13.18
C SER A 7 -24.08 7.14 -13.33
N HIS A 8 -23.53 6.64 -12.23
CA HIS A 8 -22.39 5.75 -12.29
C HIS A 8 -22.81 4.44 -12.95
N PRO A 9 -22.00 3.85 -13.84
CA PRO A 9 -22.28 2.53 -14.37
C PRO A 9 -22.48 1.54 -13.21
N ASN A 10 -23.56 0.76 -13.25
CA ASN A 10 -23.79 -0.30 -12.29
C ASN A 10 -22.86 -1.46 -12.59
N PHE A 11 -21.83 -1.62 -11.78
CA PHE A 11 -20.94 -2.76 -11.82
C PHE A 11 -21.50 -3.86 -10.89
N LYS A 12 -21.56 -5.08 -11.40
CA LYS A 12 -21.95 -6.24 -10.59
C LYS A 12 -20.80 -6.63 -9.69
N GLU A 13 -21.07 -6.84 -8.41
CA GLU A 13 -20.12 -7.52 -7.55
C GLU A 13 -19.93 -8.95 -8.04
N SER A 14 -18.66 -9.33 -8.23
CA SER A 14 -18.33 -10.71 -8.56
C SER A 14 -18.22 -11.51 -7.28
N THR A 15 -19.30 -12.19 -6.92
CA THR A 15 -19.23 -13.24 -5.90
C THR A 15 -18.97 -14.58 -6.57
N PRO A 16 -17.95 -15.35 -6.15
CA PRO A 16 -17.74 -16.69 -6.69
C PRO A 16 -18.95 -17.57 -6.37
N LYS A 17 -19.69 -17.95 -7.39
CA LYS A 17 -20.91 -18.79 -7.24
C LYS A 17 -20.63 -20.29 -7.25
N LYS A 18 -19.36 -20.72 -7.40
CA LYS A 18 -19.00 -22.14 -7.55
C LYS A 18 -17.75 -22.46 -6.75
N THR A 19 -17.63 -23.72 -6.36
CA THR A 19 -16.42 -24.29 -5.81
C THR A 19 -15.22 -23.96 -6.71
N ILE A 20 -14.19 -23.34 -6.13
CA ILE A 20 -12.97 -23.02 -6.84
C ILE A 20 -12.29 -24.35 -7.20
N LYS A 21 -12.04 -24.58 -8.47
CA LYS A 21 -11.30 -25.75 -8.93
C LYS A 21 -9.82 -25.53 -8.70
N ASP A 22 -9.14 -26.58 -8.23
CA ASP A 22 -7.68 -26.58 -8.14
C ASP A 22 -7.03 -26.63 -9.52
N GLY A 23 -5.91 -25.95 -9.64
CA GLY A 23 -5.15 -25.87 -10.88
C GLY A 23 -5.50 -24.64 -11.71
N GLY A 24 -4.91 -24.59 -12.90
CA GLY A 24 -5.07 -23.49 -13.82
C GLY A 24 -4.02 -22.39 -13.68
N ASN A 25 -3.81 -21.73 -14.81
CA ASN A 25 -2.87 -20.62 -14.93
C ASN A 25 -3.66 -19.34 -15.13
N VAL A 26 -3.27 -18.25 -14.45
CA VAL A 26 -3.88 -16.94 -14.60
C VAL A 26 -2.84 -15.95 -15.12
N SER A 27 -3.20 -15.23 -16.16
CA SER A 27 -2.43 -14.13 -16.70
C SER A 27 -3.06 -12.78 -16.28
N VAL A 28 -2.24 -11.93 -15.71
CA VAL A 28 -2.65 -10.61 -15.23
C VAL A 28 -1.90 -9.53 -16.00
N ALA A 29 -2.62 -8.56 -16.54
CA ALA A 29 -2.03 -7.38 -17.15
C ALA A 29 -1.94 -6.25 -16.13
N VAL A 30 -0.73 -5.72 -15.95
CA VAL A 30 -0.44 -4.51 -15.17
C VAL A 30 -0.22 -3.37 -16.16
N VAL A 31 -1.11 -2.39 -16.14
CA VAL A 31 -1.09 -1.30 -17.12
C VAL A 31 -0.23 -0.15 -16.60
N THR A 32 0.85 0.15 -17.30
CA THR A 32 1.75 1.24 -16.97
C THR A 32 2.53 1.72 -18.20
N ASP A 33 2.94 2.99 -18.20
CA ASP A 33 3.79 3.56 -19.26
C ASP A 33 5.26 3.18 -19.14
N THR A 34 5.68 2.71 -17.99
CA THR A 34 7.09 2.40 -17.70
C THR A 34 7.27 0.97 -17.23
N PRO A 35 8.41 0.33 -17.51
CA PRO A 35 8.75 -0.93 -16.89
C PRO A 35 8.75 -0.83 -15.35
N PHE A 36 8.47 -1.92 -14.65
CA PHE A 36 8.63 -1.93 -13.21
C PHE A 36 10.12 -1.91 -12.81
N THR A 37 10.40 -1.37 -11.62
CA THR A 37 11.78 -1.21 -11.14
C THR A 37 12.40 -2.53 -10.68
N GLY A 38 11.56 -3.44 -10.15
CA GLY A 38 11.97 -4.77 -9.72
C GLY A 38 12.62 -4.78 -8.34
N ILE A 39 12.24 -3.85 -7.46
CA ILE A 39 12.64 -3.88 -6.05
C ILE A 39 11.56 -4.68 -5.29
N PHE A 40 11.79 -5.98 -5.14
CA PHE A 40 10.83 -6.90 -4.52
C PHE A 40 11.07 -7.02 -3.02
N ASN A 41 10.94 -5.90 -2.33
CA ASN A 41 11.09 -5.79 -0.89
C ASN A 41 10.33 -4.54 -0.42
N ASP A 42 9.43 -4.69 0.54
CA ASP A 42 8.56 -3.61 1.01
C ASP A 42 9.33 -2.45 1.64
N GLU A 43 10.42 -2.76 2.33
CA GLU A 43 11.26 -1.79 3.03
C GLU A 43 12.03 -0.88 2.07
N LEU A 44 12.29 -1.35 0.85
CA LEU A 44 13.09 -0.64 -0.17
C LEU A 44 12.26 -0.19 -1.37
N SER A 45 11.08 -0.74 -1.57
CA SER A 45 10.23 -0.44 -2.73
C SER A 45 9.78 1.02 -2.73
N THR A 46 9.85 1.65 -3.91
CA THR A 46 9.43 3.03 -4.14
C THR A 46 8.42 3.16 -5.28
N ASN A 47 8.11 2.07 -5.96
CA ASN A 47 7.31 2.06 -7.17
C ASN A 47 6.02 1.24 -6.97
N ASN A 48 4.88 1.86 -7.26
CA ASN A 48 3.59 1.19 -7.12
C ASN A 48 3.46 -0.03 -8.06
N THR A 49 4.07 0.01 -9.23
CA THR A 49 4.07 -1.13 -10.16
C THR A 49 4.80 -2.33 -9.59
N ASP A 50 5.91 -2.12 -8.85
CA ASP A 50 6.59 -3.19 -8.11
C ASP A 50 5.64 -3.85 -7.11
N SER A 51 4.86 -3.06 -6.37
CA SER A 51 3.86 -3.56 -5.42
C SER A 51 2.77 -4.39 -6.11
N GLU A 52 2.31 -3.96 -7.28
CA GLU A 52 1.30 -4.69 -8.05
C GLU A 52 1.82 -6.05 -8.54
N VAL A 53 3.06 -6.14 -9.01
CA VAL A 53 3.62 -7.39 -9.52
C VAL A 53 4.08 -8.34 -8.42
N MET A 54 4.35 -7.85 -7.20
CA MET A 54 4.77 -8.70 -6.06
C MET A 54 3.62 -9.09 -5.11
N GLN A 55 2.40 -8.56 -5.30
CA GLN A 55 1.29 -8.77 -4.38
C GLN A 55 0.91 -10.23 -4.12
N TYR A 56 1.24 -11.13 -5.02
CA TYR A 56 0.86 -12.55 -4.90
C TYR A 56 1.67 -13.32 -3.85
N GLY A 57 2.86 -12.86 -3.56
CA GLY A 57 3.72 -13.43 -2.52
C GLY A 57 3.85 -12.53 -1.29
N ASP A 58 3.65 -11.23 -1.49
CA ASP A 58 3.73 -10.23 -0.44
C ASP A 58 2.42 -10.20 0.35
N GLU A 59 2.53 -10.33 1.67
CA GLU A 59 1.41 -10.35 2.58
C GLU A 59 1.72 -9.46 3.78
N SER A 60 0.72 -8.65 4.22
CA SER A 60 0.82 -7.97 5.50
C SER A 60 0.87 -8.96 6.64
N LEU A 61 1.64 -8.67 7.68
CA LEU A 61 1.67 -9.48 8.90
C LEU A 61 0.32 -9.54 9.61
N PHE A 62 -0.45 -8.45 9.53
CA PHE A 62 -1.66 -8.28 10.33
C PHE A 62 -2.92 -8.39 9.48
N ALA A 63 -3.88 -9.17 9.97
CA ALA A 63 -5.21 -9.21 9.39
C ALA A 63 -6.02 -7.96 9.78
N THR A 64 -6.93 -7.55 8.91
CA THR A 64 -7.80 -6.39 9.12
C THR A 64 -9.26 -6.73 8.80
N ASN A 65 -10.18 -5.97 9.41
CA ASN A 65 -11.59 -6.02 9.07
C ASN A 65 -11.93 -5.09 7.88
N ASN A 66 -13.20 -4.94 7.56
CA ASN A 66 -13.68 -4.11 6.45
C ASN A 66 -13.38 -2.62 6.59
N THR A 67 -13.04 -2.14 7.78
CA THR A 67 -12.65 -0.75 8.05
C THR A 67 -11.15 -0.62 8.33
N TYR A 68 -10.36 -1.64 7.96
CA TYR A 68 -8.90 -1.70 8.10
C TYR A 68 -8.39 -1.70 9.54
N LYS A 69 -9.27 -2.00 10.50
CA LYS A 69 -8.86 -2.19 11.89
C LYS A 69 -8.18 -3.55 12.04
N TYR A 70 -7.10 -3.60 12.80
CA TYR A 70 -6.41 -4.85 13.09
C TYR A 70 -7.32 -5.85 13.79
N VAL A 71 -7.32 -7.08 13.30
CA VAL A 71 -8.02 -8.23 13.90
C VAL A 71 -7.08 -9.42 13.98
N LYS A 72 -7.45 -10.43 14.76
CA LYS A 72 -6.68 -11.67 14.87
C LYS A 72 -6.78 -12.52 13.60
N GLY A 73 -5.81 -13.41 13.38
CA GLY A 73 -5.82 -14.42 12.34
C GLY A 73 -4.91 -14.15 11.15
N GLY A 74 -4.05 -13.13 11.23
CA GLY A 74 -3.00 -12.91 10.24
C GLY A 74 -1.76 -13.77 10.47
N ALA A 75 -0.69 -13.45 9.74
CA ALA A 75 0.63 -14.04 9.98
C ALA A 75 1.17 -13.71 11.37
N ALA A 76 0.76 -12.58 11.91
CA ALA A 76 0.97 -12.19 13.30
C ALA A 76 -0.27 -11.49 13.83
N ASP A 77 -0.45 -11.53 15.15
CA ASP A 77 -1.44 -10.72 15.86
C ASP A 77 -0.74 -9.53 16.51
N ILE A 78 -1.46 -8.42 16.64
CA ILE A 78 -0.96 -7.21 17.29
C ILE A 78 -1.92 -6.79 18.39
N LYS A 79 -1.38 -6.50 19.57
CA LYS A 79 -2.11 -5.98 20.73
C LYS A 79 -1.49 -4.66 21.19
N ILE A 80 -2.27 -3.60 21.18
CA ILE A 80 -1.85 -2.27 21.58
C ILE A 80 -2.23 -2.05 23.05
N ASN A 81 -1.26 -1.63 23.85
CA ASN A 81 -1.45 -1.22 25.22
C ASN A 81 -1.17 0.29 25.33
N LYS A 82 -2.24 1.08 25.46
CA LYS A 82 -2.14 2.55 25.51
C LYS A 82 -1.41 3.05 26.75
N ASP A 83 -1.65 2.44 27.90
CA ASP A 83 -1.06 2.86 29.17
C ASP A 83 0.44 2.59 29.20
N ALA A 84 0.86 1.44 28.69
CA ALA A 84 2.27 1.06 28.60
C ALA A 84 2.99 1.68 27.38
N LYS A 85 2.26 2.29 26.46
CA LYS A 85 2.78 2.80 25.17
C LYS A 85 3.49 1.72 24.37
N THR A 86 2.89 0.55 24.27
CA THR A 86 3.47 -0.60 23.59
C THR A 86 2.52 -1.22 22.59
N ALA A 87 3.10 -1.93 21.61
CA ALA A 87 2.41 -2.89 20.79
C ALA A 87 3.13 -4.23 20.90
N THR A 88 2.40 -5.28 21.27
CA THR A 88 2.92 -6.64 21.32
C THR A 88 2.50 -7.39 20.08
N ILE A 89 3.47 -7.89 19.35
CA ILE A 89 3.30 -8.65 18.12
C ILE A 89 3.63 -10.10 18.41
N THR A 90 2.70 -10.99 18.09
CA THR A 90 2.84 -12.43 18.28
C THR A 90 2.74 -13.12 16.94
N ILE A 91 3.84 -13.67 16.46
CA ILE A 91 3.94 -14.34 15.17
C ILE A 91 3.28 -15.72 15.27
N ASN A 92 2.41 -16.03 14.29
CA ASN A 92 1.79 -17.34 14.21
C ASN A 92 2.88 -18.40 13.98
N PRO A 93 2.95 -19.46 14.81
CA PRO A 93 3.97 -20.49 14.70
C PRO A 93 3.97 -21.29 13.40
N LYS A 94 2.92 -21.25 12.63
CA LYS A 94 2.82 -21.92 11.33
C LYS A 94 3.46 -21.12 10.19
N VAL A 95 3.75 -19.85 10.38
CA VAL A 95 4.26 -19.00 9.31
C VAL A 95 5.71 -19.33 8.99
N LYS A 96 5.94 -19.58 7.71
CA LYS A 96 7.27 -19.87 7.15
C LYS A 96 7.50 -19.01 5.91
N TRP A 97 8.74 -18.66 5.70
CA TRP A 97 9.19 -18.16 4.40
C TRP A 97 9.07 -19.26 3.33
N SER A 98 9.07 -18.85 2.06
CA SER A 98 8.89 -19.78 0.93
C SER A 98 10.02 -20.81 0.77
N ASP A 99 11.14 -20.63 1.45
CA ASP A 99 12.23 -21.62 1.56
C ASP A 99 12.06 -22.62 2.71
N GLY A 100 10.97 -22.51 3.46
CA GLY A 100 10.64 -23.39 4.60
C GLY A 100 11.17 -22.94 5.94
N GLN A 101 11.98 -21.89 6.01
CA GLN A 101 12.46 -21.34 7.27
C GLN A 101 11.36 -20.61 8.02
N PRO A 102 11.25 -20.77 9.35
CA PRO A 102 10.22 -20.08 10.13
C PRO A 102 10.40 -18.55 10.09
N LEU A 103 9.28 -17.83 10.07
CA LEU A 103 9.27 -16.39 10.30
C LEU A 103 9.42 -16.16 11.80
N VAL A 104 10.44 -15.43 12.20
CA VAL A 104 10.82 -15.22 13.60
C VAL A 104 10.89 -13.73 13.95
N ALA A 105 11.02 -13.45 15.26
CA ALA A 105 11.06 -12.09 15.79
C ALA A 105 12.11 -11.20 15.10
N LYS A 106 13.30 -11.74 14.85
CA LYS A 106 14.37 -11.02 14.15
C LYS A 106 13.97 -10.56 12.74
N ASP A 107 13.12 -11.30 12.03
CA ASP A 107 12.68 -10.92 10.68
C ASP A 107 11.83 -9.64 10.71
N TYR A 108 11.04 -9.45 11.75
CA TYR A 108 10.26 -8.23 11.94
C TYR A 108 11.16 -7.06 12.37
N GLU A 109 12.04 -7.26 13.32
CA GLU A 109 13.00 -6.25 13.76
C GLU A 109 13.94 -5.83 12.62
N TYR A 110 14.41 -6.77 11.81
CA TYR A 110 15.31 -6.52 10.69
C TYR A 110 14.68 -5.62 9.61
N ALA A 111 13.39 -5.71 9.41
CA ALA A 111 12.66 -4.78 8.53
C ALA A 111 12.85 -3.32 8.96
N TYR A 112 12.82 -3.05 10.27
CA TYR A 112 13.10 -1.71 10.81
C TYR A 112 14.56 -1.30 10.60
N GLU A 113 15.51 -2.22 10.73
CA GLU A 113 16.91 -1.92 10.43
C GLU A 113 17.10 -1.51 8.98
N ILE A 114 16.49 -2.24 8.04
CA ILE A 114 16.53 -1.89 6.61
C ILE A 114 15.97 -0.49 6.37
N ILE A 115 14.83 -0.18 6.95
CA ILE A 115 14.18 1.13 6.78
C ILE A 115 15.03 2.25 7.35
N ALA A 116 15.58 2.07 8.53
CA ALA A 116 16.24 3.14 9.28
C ALA A 116 17.73 3.27 9.01
N ASN A 117 18.40 2.24 8.49
CA ASN A 117 19.82 2.34 8.13
C ASN A 117 19.99 3.17 6.87
N LYS A 118 20.70 4.30 6.98
CA LYS A 118 20.92 5.23 5.86
C LYS A 118 21.59 4.60 4.65
N ALA A 119 22.39 3.56 4.85
CA ALA A 119 23.10 2.88 3.78
C ALA A 119 22.17 2.16 2.80
N THR A 120 20.97 1.81 3.20
CA THR A 120 19.99 1.15 2.33
C THR A 120 19.31 2.09 1.35
N HIS A 121 19.37 3.39 1.60
CA HIS A 121 18.62 4.42 0.87
C HIS A 121 17.10 4.22 0.87
N SER A 122 16.56 3.54 1.89
CA SER A 122 15.11 3.37 2.03
C SER A 122 14.40 4.72 2.11
N GLN A 123 13.28 4.83 1.43
CA GLN A 123 12.39 5.99 1.48
C GLN A 123 11.23 5.79 2.47
N ARG A 124 11.25 4.71 3.25
CA ARG A 124 10.20 4.37 4.21
C ARG A 124 10.42 4.95 5.61
N TYR A 125 11.61 5.47 5.88
CA TYR A 125 11.85 6.16 7.15
C TYR A 125 11.05 7.48 7.18
N THR A 126 10.26 7.66 8.23
CA THR A 126 9.41 8.84 8.44
C THR A 126 9.46 9.28 9.89
N SER A 127 9.09 10.53 10.16
CA SER A 127 8.92 11.02 11.53
C SER A 127 7.85 10.25 12.31
N SER A 128 6.81 9.78 11.63
CA SER A 128 5.78 8.92 12.25
C SER A 128 6.36 7.59 12.71
N LEU A 129 7.14 6.93 11.86
CA LEU A 129 7.80 5.68 12.24
C LEU A 129 8.83 5.88 13.34
N ALA A 130 9.50 7.04 13.37
CA ALA A 130 10.46 7.44 14.42
C ALA A 130 9.81 7.73 15.80
N ASN A 131 8.48 7.65 15.91
CA ASN A 131 7.79 7.56 17.20
C ASN A 131 8.15 6.27 17.98
N LEU A 132 8.71 5.29 17.29
CA LEU A 132 9.32 4.12 17.92
C LEU A 132 10.61 4.54 18.67
N VAL A 133 10.68 4.22 19.96
CA VAL A 133 11.83 4.54 20.79
C VAL A 133 13.11 3.95 20.19
N GLY A 134 14.14 4.76 20.07
CA GLY A 134 15.45 4.33 19.58
C GLY A 134 15.62 4.26 18.07
N LEU A 135 14.55 4.42 17.27
CA LEU A 135 14.67 4.35 15.81
C LEU A 135 15.46 5.53 15.24
N GLU A 136 15.22 6.74 15.73
CA GLU A 136 15.95 7.94 15.31
C GLU A 136 17.44 7.85 15.63
N GLU A 137 17.81 7.38 16.82
CA GLU A 137 19.20 7.18 17.23
C GLU A 137 19.92 6.17 16.34
N TYR A 138 19.24 5.08 16.00
CA TYR A 138 19.77 4.10 15.03
C TYR A 138 19.92 4.70 13.64
N HIS A 139 18.92 5.42 13.16
CA HIS A 139 18.96 6.12 11.85
C HIS A 139 20.11 7.12 11.77
N ASP A 140 20.36 7.87 12.84
CA ASP A 140 21.41 8.88 12.91
C ASP A 140 22.82 8.31 13.17
N GLY A 141 22.92 6.99 13.27
CA GLY A 141 24.19 6.30 13.54
C GLY A 141 24.71 6.44 14.98
N LYS A 142 23.84 6.91 15.89
CA LYS A 142 24.19 7.06 17.32
C LYS A 142 24.08 5.77 18.12
N SER A 143 23.39 4.77 17.59
CA SER A 143 23.23 3.45 18.17
C SER A 143 23.30 2.38 17.09
N ASN A 144 23.85 1.22 17.45
CA ASN A 144 23.87 0.03 16.57
C ASN A 144 22.62 -0.85 16.70
N THR A 145 21.74 -0.52 17.65
CA THR A 145 20.52 -1.25 17.94
C THR A 145 19.33 -0.29 18.02
N ILE A 146 18.13 -0.84 17.88
CA ILE A 146 16.87 -0.11 18.02
C ILE A 146 16.30 -0.47 19.39
N SER A 147 16.52 0.39 20.40
CA SER A 147 16.22 0.10 21.80
C SER A 147 14.73 -0.14 22.08
N GLY A 148 13.84 0.48 21.29
CA GLY A 148 12.39 0.33 21.42
C GLY A 148 11.82 -0.96 20.85
N ILE A 149 12.64 -1.81 20.25
CA ILE A 149 12.22 -3.13 19.78
C ILE A 149 12.77 -4.19 20.71
N GLU A 150 11.88 -4.84 21.43
CA GLU A 150 12.20 -5.90 22.38
C GLU A 150 11.78 -7.25 21.80
N MET A 151 12.66 -8.24 21.94
CA MET A 151 12.40 -9.62 21.56
C MET A 151 12.53 -10.51 22.81
N PRO A 152 11.44 -10.62 23.62
CA PRO A 152 11.52 -11.25 24.95
C PRO A 152 11.96 -12.71 24.93
N ASP A 153 11.63 -13.42 23.83
CA ASP A 153 11.98 -14.83 23.64
C ASP A 153 13.21 -15.02 22.72
N GLY A 154 13.96 -13.92 22.50
CA GLY A 154 15.12 -13.91 21.61
C GLY A 154 14.79 -13.70 20.13
N GLU A 155 15.83 -13.61 19.31
CA GLU A 155 15.73 -13.33 17.87
C GLU A 155 14.95 -14.43 17.12
N ASN A 156 15.08 -15.68 17.55
CA ASN A 156 14.38 -16.82 16.97
C ASN A 156 13.02 -17.10 17.61
N GLY A 157 12.60 -16.24 18.53
CA GLY A 157 11.29 -16.29 19.15
C GLY A 157 10.19 -15.75 18.26
N ARG A 158 8.99 -15.60 18.81
CA ARG A 158 7.79 -15.21 18.07
C ARG A 158 7.11 -13.99 18.63
N THR A 159 7.69 -13.37 19.62
CA THR A 159 7.14 -12.18 20.28
C THR A 159 8.05 -11.00 20.06
N VAL A 160 7.47 -9.89 19.62
CA VAL A 160 8.13 -8.60 19.51
C VAL A 160 7.31 -7.56 20.27
N VAL A 161 7.96 -6.76 21.10
CA VAL A 161 7.31 -5.65 21.79
C VAL A 161 7.90 -4.35 21.25
N LEU A 162 7.04 -3.51 20.69
CA LEU A 162 7.39 -2.16 20.26
C LEU A 162 7.08 -1.16 21.37
N HIS A 163 8.05 -0.31 21.71
CA HIS A 163 7.90 0.77 22.68
C HIS A 163 7.82 2.11 21.96
N PHE A 164 6.75 2.85 22.16
CA PHE A 164 6.53 4.15 21.51
C PHE A 164 6.82 5.32 22.45
N LYS A 165 7.27 6.44 21.88
CA LYS A 165 7.42 7.70 22.61
C LYS A 165 6.07 8.22 23.08
N GLU A 166 5.08 8.18 22.17
CA GLU A 166 3.72 8.65 22.40
C GLU A 166 2.70 7.74 21.74
N MET A 167 1.51 7.65 22.34
CA MET A 167 0.37 7.04 21.67
C MET A 167 -0.28 8.05 20.72
N LYS A 168 -0.61 7.61 19.54
CA LYS A 168 -1.20 8.44 18.49
C LYS A 168 -2.58 7.93 18.09
N PRO A 169 -3.49 8.82 17.69
CA PRO A 169 -4.76 8.40 17.09
C PRO A 169 -4.53 7.51 15.86
N GLY A 170 -5.38 6.51 15.69
CA GLY A 170 -5.34 5.64 14.52
C GLY A 170 -4.35 4.48 14.57
N MET A 171 -3.63 4.28 15.67
CA MET A 171 -2.65 3.18 15.80
C MET A 171 -3.26 1.78 15.78
N THR A 172 -4.58 1.64 15.87
CA THR A 172 -5.29 0.36 15.72
C THR A 172 -5.75 0.08 14.29
N GLN A 173 -5.44 1.00 13.37
CA GLN A 173 -5.78 0.90 11.96
C GLN A 173 -4.54 0.56 11.13
N SER A 174 -4.71 -0.32 10.14
CA SER A 174 -3.68 -0.58 9.15
C SER A 174 -3.35 0.68 8.34
N GLY A 175 -2.09 0.87 8.01
CA GLY A 175 -1.64 2.04 7.26
C GLY A 175 -1.47 3.29 8.12
N ASN A 176 -1.42 3.15 9.45
CA ASN A 176 -1.29 4.30 10.35
C ASN A 176 0.06 5.05 10.25
N GLY A 177 1.10 4.40 9.69
CA GLY A 177 2.42 5.00 9.55
C GLY A 177 3.32 4.92 10.78
N TYR A 178 2.79 4.53 11.93
CA TYR A 178 3.54 4.39 13.19
C TYR A 178 4.05 2.97 13.41
N ILE A 179 3.45 1.98 12.76
CA ILE A 179 3.74 0.56 12.90
C ILE A 179 4.00 -0.01 11.51
N TRP A 180 5.17 -0.61 11.33
CA TRP A 180 5.48 -1.33 10.10
C TRP A 180 4.77 -2.68 10.08
N GLU A 181 4.27 -3.10 8.92
CA GLU A 181 3.35 -4.24 8.81
C GLU A 181 3.89 -5.40 7.99
N ALA A 182 5.19 -5.43 7.76
CA ALA A 182 5.88 -6.47 7.03
C ALA A 182 7.15 -6.93 7.74
N ALA A 183 7.66 -8.09 7.33
CA ALA A 183 8.92 -8.64 7.80
C ALA A 183 9.89 -8.82 6.63
N ALA A 184 11.17 -8.86 6.91
CA ALA A 184 12.22 -9.15 5.94
C ALA A 184 12.99 -10.41 6.36
N PRO A 185 13.34 -11.31 5.42
CA PRO A 185 13.95 -12.61 5.75
C PRO A 185 15.42 -12.44 6.16
N TYR A 186 15.65 -12.23 7.45
CA TYR A 186 16.99 -12.01 7.99
C TYR A 186 17.96 -13.13 7.66
N HIS A 187 17.55 -14.39 7.83
CA HIS A 187 18.39 -15.55 7.52
C HIS A 187 18.91 -15.57 6.06
N TYR A 188 18.13 -15.01 5.16
CA TYR A 188 18.44 -14.96 3.73
C TYR A 188 19.26 -13.72 3.33
N LEU A 189 19.01 -12.58 3.97
CA LEU A 189 19.59 -11.28 3.62
C LEU A 189 20.78 -10.85 4.48
N LYS A 190 20.99 -11.49 5.63
CA LYS A 190 21.95 -11.06 6.65
C LYS A 190 23.39 -10.85 6.15
N ASP A 191 23.81 -11.63 5.17
CA ASP A 191 25.18 -11.57 4.63
C ASP A 191 25.33 -10.53 3.50
N VAL A 192 24.22 -9.90 3.08
CA VAL A 192 24.24 -8.82 2.10
C VAL A 192 24.42 -7.50 2.86
N PRO A 193 25.51 -6.73 2.60
CA PRO A 193 25.68 -5.42 3.21
C PRO A 193 24.48 -4.50 2.89
N PHE A 194 24.12 -3.63 3.83
CA PHE A 194 22.95 -2.75 3.66
C PHE A 194 23.03 -1.90 2.39
N ASP A 195 24.20 -1.38 2.03
CA ASP A 195 24.38 -0.58 0.82
C ASP A 195 24.27 -1.40 -0.48
N LYS A 196 24.26 -2.72 -0.39
CA LYS A 196 24.15 -3.66 -1.52
C LYS A 196 22.76 -4.32 -1.62
N LEU A 197 21.89 -4.14 -0.63
CA LEU A 197 20.59 -4.80 -0.63
C LEU A 197 19.75 -4.44 -1.85
N ILE A 198 19.62 -3.17 -2.16
CA ILE A 198 18.76 -2.68 -3.25
C ILE A 198 19.17 -3.23 -4.63
N SER A 199 20.42 -3.58 -4.82
CA SER A 199 20.95 -4.14 -6.07
C SER A 199 21.12 -5.67 -6.04
N SER A 200 20.88 -6.31 -4.90
CA SER A 200 21.06 -7.76 -4.73
C SER A 200 20.06 -8.56 -5.55
N ASN A 201 20.50 -9.66 -6.14
CA ASN A 201 19.62 -10.64 -6.78
C ASN A 201 18.64 -11.27 -5.79
N LYS A 202 18.95 -11.29 -4.50
CA LYS A 202 18.04 -11.74 -3.44
C LYS A 202 16.84 -10.81 -3.25
N ILE A 203 16.93 -9.59 -3.75
CA ILE A 203 15.82 -8.61 -3.81
C ILE A 203 15.24 -8.55 -5.22
N ARG A 204 16.08 -8.54 -6.25
CA ARG A 204 15.70 -8.23 -7.64
C ARG A 204 15.25 -9.44 -8.46
N LYS A 205 15.73 -10.62 -8.15
CA LYS A 205 15.53 -11.82 -8.97
C LYS A 205 14.91 -12.98 -8.19
N ASN A 206 15.38 -13.22 -6.99
CA ASN A 206 14.98 -14.36 -6.18
C ASN A 206 14.54 -13.92 -4.76
N PRO A 207 13.53 -13.02 -4.64
CA PRO A 207 13.05 -12.59 -3.34
C PRO A 207 12.34 -13.73 -2.61
N LEU A 208 12.42 -13.75 -1.28
CA LEU A 208 11.61 -14.61 -0.43
C LEU A 208 10.39 -13.85 0.09
N PHE A 209 9.25 -14.52 0.08
CA PHE A 209 8.00 -14.06 0.68
C PHE A 209 7.42 -15.13 1.59
N TYR A 210 6.43 -14.79 2.39
CA TYR A 210 5.69 -15.74 3.24
C TYR A 210 4.20 -15.82 2.88
N GLY A 211 3.80 -15.18 1.79
CA GLY A 211 2.44 -15.22 1.27
C GLY A 211 2.13 -16.47 0.45
N PRO A 212 0.97 -16.48 -0.23
CA PRO A 212 0.46 -17.71 -0.87
C PRO A 212 1.29 -18.19 -2.06
N TYR A 213 2.00 -17.31 -2.75
CA TYR A 213 2.79 -17.66 -3.93
C TYR A 213 4.25 -17.25 -3.76
N LYS A 214 5.13 -17.93 -4.46
CA LYS A 214 6.56 -17.62 -4.56
C LYS A 214 6.95 -17.33 -5.99
N VAL A 215 7.97 -16.50 -6.17
CA VAL A 215 8.52 -16.17 -7.49
C VAL A 215 9.14 -17.40 -8.13
N SER A 216 8.75 -17.68 -9.38
CA SER A 216 9.38 -18.72 -10.21
C SER A 216 10.27 -18.13 -11.29
N LYS A 217 9.93 -16.94 -11.82
CA LYS A 217 10.71 -16.27 -12.86
C LYS A 217 10.45 -14.77 -12.85
N VAL A 218 11.50 -13.98 -13.01
CA VAL A 218 11.44 -12.54 -13.27
C VAL A 218 12.02 -12.28 -14.67
N VAL A 219 11.22 -11.65 -15.53
CA VAL A 219 11.70 -11.03 -16.76
C VAL A 219 11.79 -9.54 -16.49
N ARG A 220 12.99 -9.04 -16.36
CA ARG A 220 13.28 -7.69 -15.88
C ARG A 220 12.43 -6.62 -16.57
N GLY A 221 11.70 -5.85 -15.77
CA GLY A 221 10.85 -4.76 -16.22
C GLY A 221 9.59 -5.19 -16.98
N GLN A 222 9.37 -6.48 -17.23
CA GLN A 222 8.30 -6.98 -18.10
C GLN A 222 7.29 -7.87 -17.40
N SER A 223 7.74 -8.89 -16.66
CA SER A 223 6.83 -9.84 -16.03
C SER A 223 7.43 -10.54 -14.83
N VAL A 224 6.56 -11.00 -13.95
CA VAL A 224 6.89 -11.88 -12.81
C VAL A 224 5.94 -13.07 -12.84
N SER A 225 6.48 -14.26 -12.78
CA SER A 225 5.72 -15.52 -12.69
C SER A 225 5.79 -16.08 -11.30
N TRP A 226 4.65 -16.59 -10.82
CA TRP A 226 4.43 -17.09 -9.48
C TRP A 226 3.90 -18.50 -9.50
N VAL A 227 4.37 -19.32 -8.56
CA VAL A 227 3.87 -20.67 -8.30
C VAL A 227 3.48 -20.79 -6.83
N PRO A 228 2.64 -21.77 -6.44
CA PRO A 228 2.26 -21.92 -5.04
C PRO A 228 3.45 -22.01 -4.10
N ASN A 229 3.37 -21.31 -2.98
CA ASN A 229 4.26 -21.50 -1.85
C ASN A 229 3.73 -22.69 -1.03
N GLU A 230 4.43 -23.80 -1.09
CA GLU A 230 4.08 -25.05 -0.38
C GLU A 230 4.12 -24.91 1.14
N HIS A 231 4.78 -23.87 1.64
CA HIS A 231 4.91 -23.57 3.06
C HIS A 231 3.92 -22.51 3.56
N TYR A 232 2.96 -22.11 2.70
CA TYR A 232 1.98 -21.09 3.09
C TYR A 232 1.15 -21.55 4.29
N TYR A 233 1.11 -20.74 5.35
CA TYR A 233 0.49 -21.10 6.63
C TYR A 233 -1.05 -21.29 6.58
N LYS A 234 -1.73 -20.79 5.55
CA LYS A 234 -3.17 -20.97 5.33
C LYS A 234 -3.50 -22.12 4.37
N GLY A 235 -2.52 -22.92 4.00
CA GLY A 235 -2.69 -24.06 3.11
C GLY A 235 -2.35 -23.75 1.65
N LYS A 236 -2.44 -24.77 0.80
CA LYS A 236 -2.06 -24.66 -0.60
C LYS A 236 -3.03 -23.75 -1.38
N PRO A 237 -2.51 -22.75 -2.11
CA PRO A 237 -3.33 -21.95 -3.02
C PRO A 237 -3.92 -22.78 -4.17
N HIS A 238 -5.06 -22.33 -4.70
CA HIS A 238 -5.78 -23.06 -5.74
C HIS A 238 -5.17 -22.95 -7.13
N LEU A 239 -4.55 -21.80 -7.48
CA LEU A 239 -3.98 -21.58 -8.80
C LEU A 239 -2.59 -22.23 -8.91
N LYS A 240 -2.31 -22.86 -10.04
CA LYS A 240 -1.03 -23.50 -10.34
C LYS A 240 0.07 -22.50 -10.71
N LYS A 241 -0.32 -21.40 -11.38
CA LYS A 241 0.61 -20.37 -11.85
C LYS A 241 -0.11 -19.04 -12.03
N ILE A 242 0.56 -17.96 -11.65
CA ILE A 242 0.14 -16.58 -11.96
C ILE A 242 1.29 -15.91 -12.69
N THR A 243 0.99 -15.26 -13.83
CA THR A 243 1.97 -14.41 -14.52
C THR A 243 1.42 -13.00 -14.60
N ALA A 244 2.12 -12.07 -13.98
CA ALA A 244 1.81 -10.63 -14.04
C ALA A 244 2.73 -9.98 -15.06
N SER A 245 2.16 -9.40 -16.12
CA SER A 245 2.90 -8.78 -17.22
C SER A 245 2.54 -7.33 -17.37
N VAL A 246 3.53 -6.47 -17.59
CA VAL A 246 3.35 -5.06 -17.86
C VAL A 246 2.91 -4.86 -19.31
N ILE A 247 1.85 -4.07 -19.50
CA ILE A 247 1.41 -3.62 -20.82
C ILE A 247 1.23 -2.10 -20.82
N THR A 248 1.34 -1.49 -22.00
CA THR A 248 1.11 -0.04 -22.14
C THR A 248 -0.38 0.30 -22.15
N PRO A 249 -0.78 1.51 -21.72
CA PRO A 249 -2.17 1.95 -21.83
C PRO A 249 -2.74 1.87 -23.24
N ALA A 250 -1.92 2.15 -24.26
CA ALA A 250 -2.33 2.08 -25.66
C ALA A 250 -2.72 0.66 -26.11
N SER A 251 -2.19 -0.38 -25.50
CA SER A 251 -2.46 -1.77 -25.85
C SER A 251 -3.66 -2.39 -25.11
N VAL A 252 -4.24 -1.69 -24.13
CA VAL A 252 -5.30 -2.23 -23.28
C VAL A 252 -6.53 -2.67 -24.05
N ALA A 253 -7.09 -1.80 -24.90
CA ALA A 253 -8.30 -2.10 -25.64
C ALA A 253 -8.15 -3.34 -26.54
N GLN A 254 -7.03 -3.44 -27.26
CA GLN A 254 -6.73 -4.61 -28.09
C GLN A 254 -6.52 -5.88 -27.28
N SER A 255 -5.83 -5.79 -26.15
CA SER A 255 -5.61 -6.92 -25.24
C SER A 255 -6.93 -7.48 -24.68
N ILE A 256 -7.88 -6.61 -24.33
CA ILE A 256 -9.21 -7.01 -23.87
C ILE A 256 -10.01 -7.67 -25.00
N LYS A 257 -10.02 -7.07 -26.19
CA LYS A 257 -10.74 -7.61 -27.34
C LYS A 257 -10.23 -8.99 -27.79
N SER A 258 -8.93 -9.22 -27.68
CA SER A 258 -8.29 -10.50 -28.02
C SER A 258 -8.28 -11.52 -26.88
N ASN A 259 -8.81 -11.21 -25.71
CA ASN A 259 -8.78 -12.04 -24.51
C ASN A 259 -7.36 -12.52 -24.13
N LYS A 260 -6.36 -11.65 -24.33
CA LYS A 260 -4.95 -11.98 -24.10
C LYS A 260 -4.64 -12.25 -22.62
N PHE A 261 -5.34 -11.58 -21.71
CA PHE A 261 -5.17 -11.72 -20.27
C PHE A 261 -6.48 -12.13 -19.60
N ASP A 262 -6.37 -12.87 -18.52
CA ASP A 262 -7.52 -13.25 -17.70
C ASP A 262 -8.01 -12.09 -16.83
N VAL A 263 -7.09 -11.24 -16.37
CA VAL A 263 -7.37 -10.07 -15.54
C VAL A 263 -6.60 -8.87 -16.07
N THR A 264 -7.28 -7.76 -16.23
CA THR A 264 -6.66 -6.48 -16.62
C THR A 264 -7.22 -5.38 -15.71
N GLN A 265 -6.34 -4.71 -14.98
CA GLN A 265 -6.71 -3.54 -14.19
C GLN A 265 -6.55 -2.30 -15.07
N VAL A 266 -7.62 -1.52 -15.20
CA VAL A 266 -7.67 -0.36 -16.11
C VAL A 266 -8.03 0.91 -15.34
N SER A 267 -7.53 2.05 -15.82
CA SER A 267 -7.93 3.35 -15.30
C SER A 267 -9.30 3.76 -15.86
N ASN A 268 -9.95 4.71 -15.17
CA ASN A 268 -11.25 5.25 -15.59
C ASN A 268 -11.22 5.85 -17.01
N SER A 269 -10.09 6.38 -17.44
CA SER A 269 -9.92 6.97 -18.77
C SER A 269 -10.07 5.96 -19.91
N GLN A 270 -9.86 4.67 -19.65
CA GLN A 270 -9.99 3.59 -20.63
C GLN A 270 -11.45 3.16 -20.85
N TRP A 271 -12.36 3.49 -19.93
CA TRP A 271 -13.73 3.02 -19.93
C TRP A 271 -14.47 3.22 -21.27
N PRO A 272 -14.45 4.39 -21.92
CA PRO A 272 -15.14 4.57 -23.19
C PRO A 272 -14.69 3.61 -24.28
N ASN A 273 -13.43 3.19 -24.27
CA ASN A 273 -12.84 2.33 -25.29
C ASN A 273 -13.09 0.84 -25.04
N ILE A 274 -13.43 0.44 -23.80
CA ILE A 274 -13.54 -0.96 -23.41
C ILE A 274 -14.96 -1.38 -23.00
N LYS A 275 -15.85 -0.44 -22.68
CA LYS A 275 -17.21 -0.71 -22.20
C LYS A 275 -18.05 -1.61 -23.08
N GLY A 276 -17.76 -1.66 -24.38
CA GLY A 276 -18.45 -2.49 -25.36
C GLY A 276 -17.81 -3.87 -25.59
N ALA A 277 -16.75 -4.23 -24.87
CA ALA A 277 -16.09 -5.52 -25.04
C ALA A 277 -17.01 -6.67 -24.63
N LYS A 278 -17.04 -7.73 -25.45
CA LYS A 278 -17.87 -8.92 -25.22
C LYS A 278 -17.07 -10.00 -24.49
N GLY A 279 -17.77 -10.83 -23.69
CA GLY A 279 -17.14 -11.93 -22.95
C GLY A 279 -16.28 -11.48 -21.75
N VAL A 280 -16.50 -10.27 -21.27
CA VAL A 280 -15.73 -9.64 -20.20
C VAL A 280 -16.66 -9.21 -19.07
N ASN A 281 -16.28 -9.48 -17.84
CA ASN A 281 -16.95 -8.95 -16.64
C ASN A 281 -16.18 -7.72 -16.15
N PHE A 282 -16.88 -6.61 -15.99
CA PHE A 282 -16.32 -5.39 -15.42
C PHE A 282 -16.64 -5.30 -13.94
N ILE A 283 -15.60 -5.09 -13.12
CA ILE A 283 -15.71 -4.95 -11.68
C ILE A 283 -15.13 -3.58 -11.32
N ALA A 284 -15.91 -2.79 -10.56
CA ALA A 284 -15.41 -1.54 -10.02
C ALA A 284 -14.74 -1.77 -8.67
N ASN A 285 -13.63 -1.10 -8.45
CA ASN A 285 -12.93 -1.05 -7.19
C ASN A 285 -12.70 0.41 -6.80
N ILE A 286 -13.00 0.75 -5.54
CA ILE A 286 -12.73 2.08 -5.00
C ILE A 286 -11.36 2.00 -4.29
N PRO A 287 -10.29 2.62 -4.85
CA PRO A 287 -8.98 2.58 -4.23
C PRO A 287 -8.94 3.40 -2.94
N LEU A 288 -8.06 3.04 -2.02
CA LEU A 288 -7.71 3.84 -0.84
C LEU A 288 -6.77 5.00 -1.22
N ALA A 289 -7.17 5.75 -2.22
CA ALA A 289 -6.40 6.87 -2.73
C ALA A 289 -7.34 8.01 -3.11
N TYR A 290 -6.87 9.22 -2.96
CA TYR A 290 -7.56 10.42 -3.40
C TYR A 290 -6.57 11.41 -3.99
N SER A 291 -7.07 12.28 -4.87
CA SER A 291 -6.32 13.43 -5.36
C SER A 291 -6.85 14.69 -4.69
N TYR A 292 -5.96 15.60 -4.37
CA TYR A 292 -6.33 16.85 -3.73
C TYR A 292 -5.60 18.04 -4.34
N LEU A 293 -6.18 19.21 -4.19
CA LEU A 293 -5.53 20.46 -4.49
C LEU A 293 -4.91 21.02 -3.20
N GLY A 294 -3.59 21.05 -3.16
CA GLY A 294 -2.85 21.67 -2.05
C GLY A 294 -2.50 23.12 -2.32
N PHE A 295 -2.68 23.97 -1.32
CA PHE A 295 -2.26 25.38 -1.39
C PHE A 295 -0.89 25.55 -0.75
N LYS A 296 0.04 26.17 -1.48
CA LYS A 296 1.37 26.46 -0.95
C LYS A 296 1.31 27.69 -0.04
N VAL A 297 1.52 27.49 1.25
CA VAL A 297 1.52 28.52 2.28
C VAL A 297 2.89 28.74 2.94
N GLY A 298 3.94 28.12 2.43
CA GLY A 298 5.27 28.21 3.00
C GLY A 298 6.35 27.64 2.10
N LYS A 299 7.52 27.40 2.69
CA LYS A 299 8.67 26.79 2.01
C LYS A 299 9.15 25.59 2.80
N TRP A 300 9.60 24.58 2.10
CA TRP A 300 10.28 23.44 2.70
C TRP A 300 11.66 23.87 3.23
N ASP A 301 11.90 23.61 4.50
CA ASP A 301 13.20 23.76 5.15
C ASP A 301 13.86 22.38 5.31
N ALA A 302 14.83 22.10 4.46
CA ALA A 302 15.50 20.80 4.44
C ALA A 302 16.32 20.53 5.72
N ALA A 303 16.81 21.56 6.37
CA ALA A 303 17.59 21.43 7.60
C ALA A 303 16.70 21.03 8.79
N LYS A 304 15.45 21.52 8.80
CA LYS A 304 14.47 21.22 9.83
C LYS A 304 13.59 20.01 9.47
N GLY A 305 13.56 19.61 8.20
CA GLY A 305 12.68 18.55 7.71
C GLY A 305 11.19 18.90 7.78
N GLU A 306 10.84 20.19 7.71
CA GLU A 306 9.47 20.67 7.84
C GLU A 306 9.13 21.80 6.86
N ASN A 307 7.84 22.01 6.63
CA ASN A 307 7.37 23.16 5.89
C ASN A 307 7.22 24.35 6.83
N VAL A 308 7.98 25.41 6.60
CA VAL A 308 7.90 26.66 7.37
C VAL A 308 6.85 27.58 6.74
N MET A 309 5.77 27.84 7.48
CA MET A 309 4.68 28.68 7.02
C MET A 309 5.13 30.13 6.83
N ASN A 310 4.70 30.74 5.73
CA ASN A 310 4.80 32.17 5.49
C ASN A 310 3.43 32.81 5.66
N LYS A 311 3.25 33.63 6.69
CA LYS A 311 1.98 34.29 7.00
C LYS A 311 1.55 35.27 5.89
N ASP A 312 2.50 35.80 5.12
CA ASP A 312 2.25 36.75 4.03
C ASP A 312 2.05 36.05 2.66
N ALA A 313 2.08 34.73 2.61
CA ALA A 313 1.79 34.01 1.38
C ALA A 313 0.34 34.29 0.93
N LYS A 314 0.14 34.54 -0.37
CA LYS A 314 -1.20 34.79 -0.93
C LYS A 314 -2.20 33.71 -0.55
N MET A 315 -1.78 32.45 -0.61
CA MET A 315 -2.64 31.30 -0.29
C MET A 315 -2.88 31.10 1.21
N ASN A 316 -2.27 31.90 2.08
CA ASN A 316 -2.63 31.94 3.49
C ASN A 316 -3.97 32.66 3.74
N ASN A 317 -4.46 33.42 2.77
CA ASN A 317 -5.77 34.05 2.81
C ASN A 317 -6.87 32.99 2.69
N ARG A 318 -7.64 32.81 3.77
CA ARG A 318 -8.71 31.80 3.84
C ARG A 318 -9.82 32.07 2.80
N SER A 319 -10.25 33.33 2.67
CA SER A 319 -11.29 33.68 1.71
C SER A 319 -10.88 33.39 0.28
N LEU A 320 -9.62 33.65 -0.06
CA LEU A 320 -9.10 33.32 -1.38
C LEU A 320 -9.12 31.79 -1.64
N ARG A 321 -8.72 30.98 -0.66
CA ARG A 321 -8.78 29.51 -0.80
C ARG A 321 -10.22 29.04 -0.96
N GLN A 322 -11.16 29.58 -0.20
CA GLN A 322 -12.58 29.26 -0.31
C GLN A 322 -13.16 29.68 -1.66
N ALA A 323 -12.82 30.87 -2.15
CA ALA A 323 -13.23 31.33 -3.47
C ALA A 323 -12.78 30.40 -4.58
N ILE A 324 -11.53 29.94 -4.54
CA ILE A 324 -10.99 28.94 -5.49
C ILE A 324 -11.79 27.64 -5.40
N ALA A 325 -12.06 27.14 -4.19
CA ALA A 325 -12.81 25.91 -4.00
C ALA A 325 -14.24 25.99 -4.55
N TYR A 326 -14.93 27.12 -4.36
CA TYR A 326 -16.24 27.35 -4.95
C TYR A 326 -16.22 27.57 -6.47
N GLY A 327 -15.12 28.13 -7.00
CA GLY A 327 -14.94 28.35 -8.44
C GLY A 327 -14.62 27.09 -9.25
N MET A 328 -14.23 26.01 -8.60
CA MET A 328 -13.86 24.76 -9.26
C MET A 328 -15.07 23.87 -9.55
N ASN A 329 -15.38 23.68 -10.83
CA ASN A 329 -16.39 22.70 -11.25
C ASN A 329 -15.77 21.31 -11.43
N VAL A 330 -15.49 20.65 -10.32
CA VAL A 330 -14.81 19.35 -10.30
C VAL A 330 -15.69 18.26 -10.90
N ASP A 331 -17.00 18.33 -10.74
CA ASP A 331 -17.93 17.33 -11.29
C ASP A 331 -17.89 17.33 -12.81
N GLN A 332 -17.76 18.49 -13.46
CA GLN A 332 -17.58 18.56 -14.90
C GLN A 332 -16.24 17.98 -15.35
N VAL A 333 -15.18 18.18 -14.58
CA VAL A 333 -13.87 17.56 -14.84
C VAL A 333 -13.97 16.04 -14.75
N TYR A 334 -14.61 15.51 -13.71
CA TYR A 334 -14.81 14.07 -13.56
C TYR A 334 -15.64 13.48 -14.72
N LYS A 335 -16.70 14.17 -15.14
CA LYS A 335 -17.52 13.74 -16.27
C LYS A 335 -16.71 13.65 -17.56
N ARG A 336 -15.85 14.62 -17.80
CA ARG A 336 -15.05 14.69 -19.04
C ARG A 336 -13.87 13.72 -19.05
N TYR A 337 -13.12 13.62 -17.95
CA TYR A 337 -11.82 12.91 -17.90
C TYR A 337 -11.87 11.55 -17.22
N SER A 338 -12.88 11.29 -16.41
CA SER A 338 -13.06 10.01 -15.71
C SER A 338 -14.36 9.30 -16.10
N SER A 339 -15.03 9.75 -17.15
CA SER A 339 -16.32 9.20 -17.61
C SER A 339 -17.38 9.09 -16.50
N GLY A 340 -17.34 10.00 -15.52
CA GLY A 340 -18.22 9.99 -14.36
C GLY A 340 -17.90 8.92 -13.31
N LEU A 341 -16.77 8.24 -13.40
CA LEU A 341 -16.36 7.17 -12.46
C LEU A 341 -15.66 7.69 -11.20
N SER A 342 -15.32 8.96 -11.15
CA SER A 342 -14.75 9.63 -9.97
C SER A 342 -15.81 10.35 -9.16
N PHE A 343 -15.58 10.54 -7.88
CA PHE A 343 -16.47 11.28 -6.99
C PHE A 343 -15.68 12.13 -5.99
N ARG A 344 -16.33 13.15 -5.45
CA ARG A 344 -15.75 14.00 -4.41
C ARG A 344 -15.78 13.33 -3.05
N ILE A 345 -14.75 13.63 -2.26
CA ILE A 345 -14.75 13.37 -0.84
C ILE A 345 -14.51 14.69 -0.09
N PRO A 346 -15.28 14.96 0.97
CA PRO A 346 -15.18 16.24 1.70
C PRO A 346 -14.09 16.24 2.78
N THR A 347 -13.43 15.13 3.01
CA THR A 347 -12.42 14.92 4.05
C THR A 347 -11.23 14.14 3.49
N LEU A 348 -10.07 14.28 4.14
CA LEU A 348 -8.86 13.54 3.80
C LEU A 348 -8.90 12.06 4.25
N ILE A 349 -9.94 11.67 4.99
CA ILE A 349 -10.10 10.29 5.44
C ILE A 349 -11.13 9.60 4.54
N PRO A 350 -10.73 8.58 3.77
CA PRO A 350 -11.64 7.83 2.91
C PRO A 350 -12.77 7.16 3.68
N LYS A 351 -13.93 7.04 3.04
CA LYS A 351 -15.14 6.41 3.61
C LYS A 351 -14.90 5.00 4.14
N GLN A 352 -13.95 4.27 3.56
CA GLN A 352 -13.61 2.90 3.95
C GLN A 352 -13.06 2.78 5.38
N PHE A 353 -12.59 3.88 5.97
CA PHE A 353 -12.06 3.88 7.35
C PHE A 353 -13.13 3.97 8.45
N GLY A 354 -14.42 3.87 8.10
CA GLY A 354 -15.52 3.71 9.06
C GLY A 354 -15.57 4.82 10.12
N ASP A 355 -15.24 4.51 11.36
CA ASP A 355 -15.35 5.43 12.51
C ASP A 355 -14.48 6.69 12.42
N TYR A 356 -13.45 6.66 11.59
CA TYR A 356 -12.59 7.83 11.34
C TYR A 356 -13.12 8.72 10.21
N PHE A 357 -14.12 8.26 9.47
CA PHE A 357 -14.78 9.06 8.43
C PHE A 357 -15.96 9.83 9.02
N ASP A 358 -15.89 11.15 9.03
CA ASP A 358 -17.00 11.99 9.45
C ASP A 358 -17.93 12.30 8.26
N LYS A 359 -19.07 11.63 8.24
CA LYS A 359 -20.11 11.81 7.23
C LYS A 359 -20.78 13.20 7.27
N ASN A 360 -20.62 13.95 8.36
CA ASN A 360 -21.24 15.25 8.54
C ASN A 360 -20.37 16.40 8.01
N VAL A 361 -19.12 16.15 7.64
CA VAL A 361 -18.26 17.15 7.01
C VAL A 361 -18.84 17.53 5.65
N LYS A 362 -19.13 18.80 5.47
CA LYS A 362 -19.60 19.36 4.20
C LYS A 362 -18.41 19.96 3.45
N GLY A 363 -18.17 19.46 2.24
CA GLY A 363 -17.16 20.01 1.35
C GLY A 363 -17.68 21.21 0.59
N TYR A 364 -16.78 21.80 -0.19
CA TYR A 364 -17.09 22.90 -1.11
C TYR A 364 -17.62 22.33 -2.42
N THR A 365 -18.77 22.85 -2.89
CA THR A 365 -19.34 22.52 -4.20
C THR A 365 -19.24 23.72 -5.12
N TYR A 366 -19.26 23.49 -6.44
CA TYR A 366 -19.21 24.56 -7.42
C TYR A 366 -20.33 25.59 -7.18
N ASN A 367 -19.96 26.84 -6.91
CA ASN A 367 -20.88 27.93 -6.65
C ASN A 367 -20.18 29.26 -6.88
N ILE A 368 -20.28 29.78 -8.11
CA ILE A 368 -19.61 31.06 -8.51
C ILE A 368 -20.09 32.25 -7.66
N LYS A 369 -21.37 32.29 -7.29
CA LYS A 369 -21.90 33.37 -6.47
C LYS A 369 -21.19 33.43 -5.12
N LYS A 370 -21.12 32.31 -4.41
CA LYS A 370 -20.39 32.22 -3.14
C LYS A 370 -18.90 32.49 -3.26
N GLY A 371 -18.30 32.11 -4.39
CA GLY A 371 -16.89 32.36 -4.65
C GLY A 371 -16.55 33.83 -4.82
N ASN A 372 -17.51 34.65 -5.22
CA ASN A 372 -17.36 36.10 -5.41
C ASN A 372 -17.64 36.91 -4.13
N GLU A 373 -18.28 36.33 -3.14
CA GLU A 373 -18.48 36.92 -1.82
C GLU A 373 -17.19 36.93 -0.99
#